data_ef19f4ab43d0be41a03892f98d4d9078
#
_entry.id   ef19f4ab43d0be41a03892f98d4d9078
#
_cell.length_a   1.000
_cell.length_b   1.000
_cell.length_c   1.000
_cell.angle_alpha   90.00
_cell.angle_beta   90.00
_cell.angle_gamma   90.00
#
_symmetry.space_group_name_H-M   'P 1'
#
loop_
_entity.id
_entity.type
_entity.pdbx_description
1 polymer ?
#
loop_
_entity_poly.entity_id
_entity_poly.type
_entity_poly.pdbx_seq_one_letter_code
_entity_poly.pdbx_strand_id
1 'polypeptide(L)'
;MQGKYVIAYDLGTGGLKASLHDASGTTLAFLVCEYPTLYYKEVFHEQRPEDWWQAICRSTRLLLDKVKEQNICKEQICALAISGHSLVGIPMDREGRPLVGQVPIWSDGRAKEQARRFFETHDYNAW
;
A
#
# COMPACT_ATOMS: atom_id res chain seq x y z
N MET A 1 10.91 -28.14 10.70
CA MET A 1 10.48 -26.93 11.43
C MET A 1 9.75 -26.06 10.45
N GLN A 2 8.46 -25.89 10.65
CA GLN A 2 7.64 -25.02 9.80
C GLN A 2 8.13 -23.59 9.87
N GLY A 3 8.17 -22.94 8.73
CA GLY A 3 8.70 -21.63 8.50
C GLY A 3 8.08 -20.56 9.38
N LYS A 4 8.88 -19.58 9.67
CA LYS A 4 8.61 -18.60 10.72
C LYS A 4 9.01 -17.21 10.23
N TYR A 5 8.72 -16.95 8.94
CA TYR A 5 9.01 -15.66 8.36
C TYR A 5 7.72 -14.93 7.99
N VAL A 6 7.75 -13.62 8.09
CA VAL A 6 6.64 -12.73 7.76
C VAL A 6 7.14 -11.73 6.74
N ILE A 7 6.35 -11.47 5.69
CA ILE A 7 6.58 -10.33 4.81
C ILE A 7 5.65 -9.19 5.25
N ALA A 8 6.21 -8.03 5.48
CA ALA A 8 5.48 -6.82 5.79
C ALA A 8 5.58 -5.82 4.65
N TYR A 9 4.45 -5.19 4.31
CA TYR A 9 4.34 -4.15 3.29
C TYR A 9 3.81 -2.86 3.90
N ASP A 10 4.42 -1.74 3.51
CA ASP A 10 3.93 -0.39 3.79
C ASP A 10 3.71 0.32 2.44
N LEU A 11 2.43 0.49 2.06
CA LEU A 11 2.04 1.26 0.88
C LEU A 11 2.10 2.76 1.20
N GLY A 12 3.25 3.38 1.00
CA GLY A 12 3.44 4.81 1.20
C GLY A 12 3.06 5.63 -0.04
N THR A 13 3.02 6.95 0.11
CA THR A 13 2.69 7.86 -1.00
C THR A 13 3.73 7.82 -2.14
N GLY A 14 5.01 7.69 -1.82
CA GLY A 14 6.09 7.66 -2.81
C GLY A 14 6.50 6.26 -3.28
N GLY A 15 5.93 5.19 -2.70
CA GLY A 15 6.30 3.82 -3.04
C GLY A 15 6.01 2.84 -1.93
N LEU A 16 6.07 1.56 -2.29
CA LEU A 16 5.94 0.43 -1.39
C LEU A 16 7.28 0.13 -0.71
N LYS A 17 7.29 0.08 0.61
CA LYS A 17 8.36 -0.53 1.39
C LYS A 17 7.98 -1.97 1.69
N ALA A 18 8.88 -2.90 1.45
CA ALA A 18 8.67 -4.31 1.70
C ALA A 18 9.84 -4.89 2.49
N SER A 19 9.53 -5.71 3.48
CA SER A 19 10.52 -6.31 4.37
C SER A 19 10.17 -7.74 4.73
N LEU A 20 11.19 -8.55 4.93
CA LEU A 20 11.06 -9.93 5.42
C LEU A 20 11.69 -10.03 6.80
N HIS A 21 10.93 -10.60 7.72
CA HIS A 21 11.31 -10.73 9.13
C HIS A 21 11.27 -12.19 9.59
N ASP A 22 12.12 -12.52 10.52
CA ASP A 22 12.04 -13.77 11.28
C ASP A 22 11.07 -13.67 12.47
N ALA A 23 10.89 -14.74 13.20
CA ALA A 23 10.01 -14.82 14.36
C ALA A 23 10.48 -13.97 15.56
N SER A 24 11.72 -13.50 15.56
CA SER A 24 12.25 -12.59 16.59
C SER A 24 12.00 -11.11 16.26
N GLY A 25 11.51 -10.82 15.04
CA GLY A 25 11.34 -9.47 14.50
C GLY A 25 12.59 -8.91 13.80
N THR A 26 13.63 -9.73 13.61
CA THR A 26 14.82 -9.32 12.88
C THR A 26 14.52 -9.16 11.40
N THR A 27 14.87 -8.02 10.82
CA THR A 27 14.74 -7.78 9.39
C THR A 27 15.86 -8.48 8.63
N LEU A 28 15.50 -9.43 7.78
CA LEU A 28 16.43 -10.23 6.97
C LEU A 28 16.64 -9.65 5.57
N ALA A 29 15.62 -9.00 5.02
CA ALA A 29 15.69 -8.30 3.76
C ALA A 29 14.72 -7.11 3.76
N PHE A 30 15.10 -6.07 3.03
CA PHE A 30 14.29 -4.86 2.83
C PHE A 30 14.51 -4.31 1.43
N LEU A 31 13.46 -3.70 0.87
CA LEU A 31 13.53 -2.97 -0.39
C LEU A 31 12.39 -1.95 -0.51
N VAL A 32 12.55 -1.04 -1.46
CA VAL A 32 11.54 -0.06 -1.84
C VAL A 32 11.21 -0.23 -3.32
N CYS A 33 9.93 -0.24 -3.65
CA CYS A 33 9.43 -0.19 -5.02
C CYS A 33 8.63 1.10 -5.21
N GLU A 34 9.19 2.04 -5.94
CA GLU A 34 8.53 3.31 -6.25
C GLU A 34 7.40 3.11 -7.25
N TYR A 35 6.38 3.98 -7.14
CA TYR A 35 5.30 4.16 -8.12
C TYR A 35 4.91 5.63 -8.20
N PRO A 36 4.38 6.11 -9.34
CA PRO A 36 4.12 7.51 -9.55
C PRO A 36 2.87 7.97 -8.79
N THR A 37 2.92 9.22 -8.30
CA THR A 37 1.73 10.01 -7.98
C THR A 37 1.48 10.98 -9.12
N LEU A 38 0.25 11.05 -9.59
CA LEU A 38 -0.18 11.94 -10.66
C LEU A 38 -0.72 13.23 -10.04
N TYR A 39 -0.03 14.33 -10.34
CA TYR A 39 -0.39 15.67 -9.87
C TYR A 39 -0.91 16.49 -11.05
N TYR A 40 -2.12 17.00 -10.95
CA TYR A 40 -2.70 17.87 -11.99
C TYR A 40 -3.78 18.80 -11.43
N LYS A 41 -4.14 19.84 -12.20
CA LYS A 41 -5.13 20.85 -11.77
C LYS A 41 -4.87 21.40 -10.36
N GLU A 42 -3.59 21.59 -10.00
CA GLU A 42 -3.08 22.13 -8.74
C GLU A 42 -3.42 21.33 -7.48
N VAL A 43 -4.60 20.72 -7.40
CA VAL A 43 -5.11 20.05 -6.18
C VAL A 43 -5.45 18.57 -6.39
N PHE A 44 -5.31 18.04 -7.60
CA PHE A 44 -5.63 16.65 -7.88
C PHE A 44 -4.41 15.78 -7.69
N HIS A 45 -4.46 14.88 -6.73
CA HIS A 45 -3.40 13.94 -6.41
C HIS A 45 -3.96 12.52 -6.50
N GLU A 46 -3.56 11.78 -7.53
CA GLU A 46 -4.08 10.44 -7.81
C GLU A 46 -2.97 9.39 -7.97
N GLN A 47 -3.33 8.15 -7.68
CA GLN A 47 -2.49 6.99 -7.97
C GLN A 47 -3.32 5.90 -8.63
N ARG A 48 -2.63 4.91 -9.22
CA ARG A 48 -3.26 3.76 -9.85
C ARG A 48 -3.19 2.56 -8.90
N PRO A 49 -4.32 1.95 -8.52
CA PRO A 49 -4.31 0.72 -7.71
C PRO A 49 -3.49 -0.42 -8.33
N GLU A 50 -3.45 -0.47 -9.67
CA GLU A 50 -2.63 -1.45 -10.39
C GLU A 50 -1.13 -1.28 -10.10
N ASP A 51 -0.63 -0.05 -10.00
CA ASP A 51 0.78 0.20 -9.68
C ASP A 51 1.13 -0.31 -8.27
N TRP A 52 0.20 -0.22 -7.33
CA TRP A 52 0.37 -0.78 -5.98
C TRP A 52 0.46 -2.30 -6.02
N TRP A 53 -0.44 -2.94 -6.77
CA TRP A 53 -0.42 -4.40 -6.93
C TRP A 53 0.86 -4.88 -7.59
N GLN A 54 1.29 -4.24 -8.66
CA GLN A 54 2.55 -4.56 -9.32
C GLN A 54 3.77 -4.36 -8.41
N ALA A 55 3.76 -3.32 -7.58
CA ALA A 55 4.82 -3.09 -6.60
C ALA A 55 4.86 -4.23 -5.55
N ILE A 56 3.71 -4.70 -5.04
CA ILE A 56 3.63 -5.84 -4.13
C ILE A 56 4.18 -7.10 -4.81
N CYS A 57 3.72 -7.42 -6.01
CA CYS A 57 4.18 -8.60 -6.75
C CYS A 57 5.69 -8.57 -7.02
N ARG A 58 6.20 -7.42 -7.47
CA ARG A 58 7.62 -7.23 -7.76
C ARG A 58 8.47 -7.33 -6.49
N SER A 59 8.07 -6.63 -5.43
CA SER A 59 8.81 -6.62 -4.18
C SER A 59 8.88 -8.00 -3.54
N THR A 60 7.79 -8.76 -3.59
CA THR A 60 7.75 -10.14 -3.08
C THR A 60 8.79 -11.02 -3.77
N ARG A 61 8.85 -10.99 -5.11
CA ARG A 61 9.84 -11.76 -5.88
C ARG A 61 11.27 -11.36 -5.50
N LEU A 62 11.54 -10.06 -5.45
CA LEU A 62 12.86 -9.54 -5.11
C LEU A 62 13.28 -9.87 -3.67
N LEU A 63 12.35 -9.82 -2.70
CA LEU A 63 12.64 -10.24 -1.32
C LEU A 63 13.02 -11.72 -1.26
N LEU A 64 12.24 -12.58 -1.90
CA LEU A 64 12.51 -14.01 -1.93
C LEU A 64 13.83 -14.33 -2.63
N ASP A 65 14.16 -13.64 -3.71
CA ASP A 65 15.44 -13.79 -4.39
C ASP A 65 16.62 -13.36 -3.51
N LYS A 66 16.49 -12.26 -2.77
CA LYS A 66 17.54 -11.81 -1.83
C LYS A 66 17.86 -12.81 -0.71
N VAL A 67 16.87 -13.58 -0.26
CA VAL A 67 17.06 -14.49 0.87
C VAL A 67 17.30 -15.95 0.47
N LYS A 68 17.37 -16.25 -0.83
CA LYS A 68 17.69 -17.58 -1.35
C LYS A 68 19.03 -18.12 -0.80
N GLU A 69 20.04 -17.25 -0.76
CA GLU A 69 21.37 -17.62 -0.25
C GLU A 69 21.37 -17.94 1.26
N GLN A 70 20.34 -17.49 1.97
CA GLN A 70 20.11 -17.81 3.39
C GLN A 70 19.29 -19.10 3.57
N ASN A 71 19.05 -19.86 2.50
CA ASN A 71 18.20 -21.06 2.47
C ASN A 71 16.77 -20.83 2.94
N ILE A 72 16.24 -19.61 2.72
CA ILE A 72 14.86 -19.26 3.00
C ILE A 72 14.05 -19.40 1.71
N CYS A 73 12.98 -20.19 1.75
CA CYS A 73 12.09 -20.42 0.62
C CYS A 73 10.66 -19.95 0.95
N LYS A 74 9.84 -19.78 -0.08
CA LYS A 74 8.48 -19.26 0.04
C LYS A 74 7.57 -20.08 0.98
N GLU A 75 7.80 -21.39 1.06
CA GLU A 75 7.04 -22.32 1.91
C GLU A 75 7.28 -22.05 3.41
N GLN A 76 8.30 -21.27 3.74
CA GLN A 76 8.61 -20.86 5.10
C GLN A 76 7.99 -19.51 5.48
N ILE A 77 7.32 -18.82 4.55
CA ILE A 77 6.55 -17.61 4.83
C ILE A 77 5.21 -18.02 5.43
N CYS A 78 4.98 -17.67 6.68
CA CYS A 78 3.76 -18.05 7.40
C CYS A 78 2.69 -16.96 7.44
N ALA A 79 3.04 -15.71 7.15
CA ALA A 79 2.09 -14.60 7.16
C ALA A 79 2.54 -13.44 6.26
N LEU A 80 1.55 -12.66 5.82
CA LEU A 80 1.72 -11.38 5.17
C LEU A 80 1.03 -10.32 6.04
N ALA A 81 1.68 -9.18 6.23
CA ALA A 81 1.12 -8.00 6.88
C ALA A 81 1.16 -6.82 5.90
N ILE A 82 0.12 -6.02 5.88
CA ILE A 82 0.04 -4.85 5.02
C ILE A 82 -0.44 -3.65 5.82
N SER A 83 0.19 -2.50 5.60
CA SER A 83 -0.17 -1.19 6.11
C SER A 83 -0.07 -0.18 4.98
N GLY A 84 -0.62 0.98 5.17
CA GLY A 84 -0.47 2.11 4.26
C GLY A 84 -1.80 2.68 3.82
N HIS A 85 -1.76 3.56 2.85
CA HIS A 85 -2.84 4.40 2.31
C HIS A 85 -4.13 4.45 3.11
N SER A 86 -4.24 5.40 4.05
CA SER A 86 -5.49 5.74 4.69
C SER A 86 -6.32 6.68 3.79
N LEU A 87 -7.64 6.73 4.02
CA LEU A 87 -8.57 7.67 3.37
C LEU A 87 -8.65 7.52 1.83
N VAL A 88 -8.39 6.34 1.30
CA VAL A 88 -8.52 6.04 -0.13
C VAL A 88 -9.70 5.12 -0.37
N GLY A 89 -10.61 5.51 -1.25
CA GLY A 89 -11.71 4.68 -1.72
C GLY A 89 -11.42 4.11 -3.11
N ILE A 90 -11.48 2.81 -3.27
CA ILE A 90 -11.35 2.13 -4.57
C ILE A 90 -12.72 1.53 -4.92
N PRO A 91 -13.47 2.08 -5.89
CA PRO A 91 -14.70 1.45 -6.35
C PRO A 91 -14.37 0.14 -7.09
N MET A 92 -15.02 -0.95 -6.68
CA MET A 92 -14.77 -2.29 -7.21
C MET A 92 -16.05 -2.89 -7.76
N ASP A 93 -15.94 -3.76 -8.77
CA ASP A 93 -17.06 -4.64 -9.18
C ASP A 93 -17.19 -5.83 -8.22
N ARG A 94 -18.19 -6.69 -8.49
CA ARG A 94 -18.45 -7.89 -7.68
C ARG A 94 -17.36 -8.95 -7.79
N GLU A 95 -16.58 -8.90 -8.83
CA GLU A 95 -15.44 -9.79 -9.09
C GLU A 95 -14.12 -9.27 -8.51
N GLY A 96 -14.17 -8.09 -7.82
CA GLY A 96 -13.01 -7.49 -7.19
C GLY A 96 -12.08 -6.73 -8.15
N ARG A 97 -12.59 -6.28 -9.28
CA ARG A 97 -11.83 -5.47 -10.24
C ARG A 97 -12.11 -3.98 -10.02
N PRO A 98 -11.09 -3.12 -10.00
CA PRO A 98 -11.30 -1.69 -9.92
C PRO A 98 -12.14 -1.18 -11.10
N LEU A 99 -13.16 -0.37 -10.80
CA LEU A 99 -14.02 0.27 -11.82
C LEU A 99 -13.37 1.52 -12.44
N VAL A 100 -12.28 2.00 -11.85
CA VAL A 100 -11.55 3.19 -12.30
C VAL A 100 -10.05 2.90 -12.33
N GLY A 101 -9.34 3.51 -13.27
CA GLY A 101 -7.89 3.32 -13.42
C GLY A 101 -7.05 4.14 -12.44
N GLN A 102 -7.64 5.18 -11.84
CA GLN A 102 -6.97 6.10 -10.92
C GLN A 102 -7.91 6.46 -9.77
N VAL A 103 -7.35 6.66 -8.59
CA VAL A 103 -8.11 7.03 -7.38
C VAL A 103 -7.43 8.19 -6.66
N PRO A 104 -8.20 9.12 -6.08
CA PRO A 104 -7.65 10.16 -5.22
C PRO A 104 -6.95 9.55 -4.01
N ILE A 105 -5.81 10.10 -3.63
CA ILE A 105 -5.10 9.74 -2.41
C ILE A 105 -5.36 10.77 -1.30
N TRP A 106 -4.89 10.50 -0.09
CA TRP A 106 -5.15 11.31 1.11
C TRP A 106 -4.82 12.81 0.98
N SER A 107 -3.88 13.17 0.11
CA SER A 107 -3.45 14.56 -0.14
C SER A 107 -4.22 15.25 -1.25
N ASP A 108 -5.23 14.59 -1.85
CA ASP A 108 -6.07 15.20 -2.89
C ASP A 108 -6.98 16.29 -2.29
N GLY A 109 -6.94 17.46 -2.86
CA GLY A 109 -7.65 18.64 -2.36
C GLY A 109 -8.99 18.96 -3.03
N ARG A 110 -9.44 18.12 -4.00
CA ARG A 110 -10.63 18.44 -4.80
C ARG A 110 -11.94 18.53 -4.01
N ALA A 111 -12.04 17.86 -2.88
CA ALA A 111 -13.23 17.83 -2.04
C ALA A 111 -13.25 18.91 -0.94
N LYS A 112 -12.33 19.87 -0.96
CA LYS A 112 -12.20 20.91 0.09
C LYS A 112 -13.48 21.70 0.32
N GLU A 113 -14.17 22.07 -0.76
CA GLU A 113 -15.42 22.84 -0.67
C GLU A 113 -16.56 21.98 -0.10
N GLN A 114 -16.67 20.71 -0.47
CA GLN A 114 -17.64 19.78 0.07
C GLN A 114 -17.40 19.55 1.57
N ALA A 115 -16.15 19.38 1.97
CA ALA A 115 -15.78 19.26 3.38
C ALA A 115 -16.16 20.52 4.17
N ARG A 116 -15.90 21.72 3.64
CA ARG A 116 -16.30 22.99 4.25
C ARG A 116 -17.80 23.04 4.51
N ARG A 117 -18.62 22.74 3.48
CA ARG A 117 -20.10 22.72 3.60
C ARG A 117 -20.59 21.69 4.60
N PHE A 118 -19.95 20.52 4.64
CA PHE A 118 -20.31 19.47 5.60
C PHE A 118 -20.13 19.97 7.04
N PHE A 119 -18.99 20.57 7.35
CA PHE A 119 -18.68 21.07 8.70
C PHE A 119 -19.39 22.38 9.07
N GLU A 120 -20.11 23.04 8.17
CA GLU A 120 -21.06 24.12 8.53
C GLU A 120 -22.28 23.61 9.29
N THR A 121 -22.64 22.34 9.10
CA THR A 121 -23.83 21.72 9.69
C THR A 121 -23.52 20.58 10.68
N HIS A 122 -22.26 20.16 10.78
CA HIS A 122 -21.81 19.06 11.60
C HIS A 122 -20.62 19.48 12.48
N ASP A 123 -20.69 19.18 13.76
CA ASP A 123 -19.57 19.45 14.68
C ASP A 123 -18.43 18.47 14.41
N TYR A 124 -17.24 19.00 14.08
CA TYR A 124 -16.03 18.20 13.88
C TYR A 124 -15.68 17.34 15.10
N ASN A 125 -15.93 17.85 16.32
CA ASN A 125 -15.61 17.16 17.56
C ASN A 125 -16.61 16.06 17.95
N ALA A 126 -17.67 15.89 17.17
CA ALA A 126 -18.68 14.85 17.38
C ALA A 126 -18.35 13.53 16.63
N TRP A 127 -17.18 13.45 15.99
CA TRP A 127 -16.74 12.30 15.15
C TRP A 127 -15.60 11.52 15.77
#